data_5d997aded0493b6c7981e5771dcd2a0c
#
_entry.id   5d997aded0493b6c7981e5771dcd2a0c
#
_cell.length_a   1.000
_cell.length_b   1.000
_cell.length_c   1.000
_cell.angle_alpha   90.00
_cell.angle_beta   90.00
_cell.angle_gamma   90.00
#
_symmetry.space_group_name_H-M   'P 1'
#
loop_
_entity.id
_entity.type
_entity.pdbx_description
1 polymer ?
#
loop_
_entity_poly.entity_id
_entity_poly.type
_entity_poly.pdbx_seq_one_letter_code
_entity_poly.pdbx_strand_id
1 'polypeptide(L)'
;MLKAKDGDFFISDWLRNRNTVEFLGIWESIFNPAFNSGEFATIRSMAGLNSYKLSVKEWVQKTNAVGLRASAGRYGGTYAHADIAFEFGMWISPEFKLYLAREFRRLKDEESRRLSQAWNLNRTPSKLNYRIRTDAIKAHLIPAEVTPAQAAITYATEADLLNVALFGQIAIRQMRTLTAASPTALPGVKVDPP
;
A
#
# COMPACT_ATOMS: atom_id res chain seq x y z
N MET A 1 -29.21 6.69 -3.01
CA MET A 1 -29.19 7.83 -2.07
C MET A 1 -30.55 7.92 -1.40
N LEU A 2 -30.60 7.66 -0.10
CA LEU A 2 -31.79 7.80 0.71
C LEU A 2 -32.12 9.29 0.83
N LYS A 3 -33.17 9.75 0.14
CA LYS A 3 -33.82 11.02 0.46
C LYS A 3 -34.72 10.79 1.70
N ALA A 4 -34.10 10.73 2.87
CA ALA A 4 -34.87 10.78 4.09
C ALA A 4 -35.29 12.25 4.33
N LYS A 5 -36.55 12.48 4.64
CA LYS A 5 -37.08 13.79 5.08
C LYS A 5 -36.30 14.33 6.31
N ASP A 6 -35.61 13.45 7.02
CA ASP A 6 -34.82 13.72 8.24
C ASP A 6 -33.30 13.75 7.97
N GLY A 7 -32.85 13.78 6.70
CA GLY A 7 -31.44 13.70 6.34
C GLY A 7 -30.56 14.80 6.94
N ASP A 8 -31.09 16.01 7.03
CA ASP A 8 -30.35 17.17 7.61
C ASP A 8 -30.12 17.01 9.12
N PHE A 9 -31.03 16.36 9.83
CA PHE A 9 -30.90 16.08 11.25
C PHE A 9 -29.75 15.10 11.51
N PHE A 10 -29.72 14.00 10.80
CA PHE A 10 -28.64 12.99 10.93
C PHE A 10 -27.28 13.55 10.56
N ILE A 11 -27.18 14.41 9.54
CA ILE A 11 -25.93 15.06 9.15
C ILE A 11 -25.45 16.00 10.25
N SER A 12 -26.35 16.76 10.88
CA SER A 12 -25.99 17.66 11.99
C SER A 12 -25.50 16.91 13.22
N ASP A 13 -26.13 15.79 13.56
CA ASP A 13 -25.71 14.94 14.67
C ASP A 13 -24.38 14.23 14.37
N TRP A 14 -24.17 13.79 13.14
CA TRP A 14 -22.91 13.23 12.70
C TRP A 14 -21.76 14.24 12.79
N LEU A 15 -21.96 15.50 12.34
CA LEU A 15 -20.97 16.57 12.40
C LEU A 15 -20.70 17.05 13.83
N ARG A 16 -21.60 16.82 14.78
CA ARG A 16 -21.38 17.11 16.18
C ARG A 16 -20.43 16.13 16.85
N ASN A 17 -20.27 14.95 16.29
CA ASN A 17 -19.41 13.91 16.83
C ASN A 17 -17.93 14.28 16.62
N ARG A 18 -17.14 14.24 17.69
CA ARG A 18 -15.71 14.56 17.65
C ARG A 18 -14.92 13.67 16.69
N ASN A 19 -15.21 12.37 16.68
CA ASN A 19 -14.53 11.44 15.79
C ASN A 19 -14.79 11.77 14.31
N THR A 20 -16.00 12.20 13.98
CA THR A 20 -16.38 12.66 12.63
C THR A 20 -15.58 13.89 12.24
N VAL A 21 -15.50 14.88 13.10
CA VAL A 21 -14.74 16.12 12.85
C VAL A 21 -13.26 15.80 12.66
N GLU A 22 -12.69 14.92 13.47
CA GLU A 22 -11.30 14.47 13.33
C GLU A 22 -11.06 13.73 12.00
N PHE A 23 -11.96 12.83 11.62
CA PHE A 23 -11.89 12.14 10.33
C PHE A 23 -11.93 13.11 9.15
N LEU A 24 -12.89 14.04 9.16
CA LEU A 24 -13.00 15.07 8.11
C LEU A 24 -11.75 15.94 8.03
N GLY A 25 -11.19 16.36 9.17
CA GLY A 25 -9.96 17.13 9.21
C GLY A 25 -8.74 16.38 8.67
N ILE A 26 -8.61 15.10 8.97
CA ILE A 26 -7.54 14.24 8.42
C ILE A 26 -7.71 14.11 6.91
N TRP A 27 -8.93 13.83 6.45
CA TRP A 27 -9.23 13.69 5.03
C TRP A 27 -8.90 14.97 4.25
N GLU A 28 -9.37 16.12 4.74
CA GLU A 28 -9.08 17.43 4.12
C GLU A 28 -7.57 17.76 4.13
N SER A 29 -6.87 17.44 5.20
CA SER A 29 -5.42 17.66 5.29
C SER A 29 -4.62 16.87 4.25
N ILE A 30 -5.12 15.70 3.83
CA ILE A 30 -4.49 14.84 2.82
C ILE A 30 -4.82 15.33 1.40
N PHE A 31 -6.07 15.69 1.15
CA PHE A 31 -6.58 15.91 -0.21
C PHE A 31 -6.82 17.38 -0.58
N ASN A 32 -6.74 18.32 0.39
CA ASN A 32 -7.03 19.73 0.19
C ASN A 32 -5.86 20.62 0.64
N PRO A 33 -5.00 21.09 -0.27
CA PRO A 33 -3.90 21.99 0.06
C PRO A 33 -4.34 23.36 0.62
N ALA A 34 -5.57 23.77 0.36
CA ALA A 34 -6.13 25.05 0.83
C ALA A 34 -6.92 24.91 2.15
N PHE A 35 -6.81 23.77 2.83
CA PHE A 35 -7.52 23.50 4.07
C PHE A 35 -7.04 24.41 5.20
N ASN A 36 -7.98 25.06 5.89
CA ASN A 36 -7.69 25.93 7.02
C ASN A 36 -7.60 25.14 8.33
N SER A 37 -6.40 24.68 8.66
CA SER A 37 -6.12 23.91 9.87
C SER A 37 -6.31 24.70 11.18
N GLY A 38 -6.21 26.03 11.15
CA GLY A 38 -6.44 26.88 12.33
C GLY A 38 -7.92 26.88 12.74
N GLU A 39 -8.82 27.11 11.79
CA GLU A 39 -10.26 27.01 12.03
C GLU A 39 -10.69 25.59 12.37
N PHE A 40 -10.08 24.59 11.74
CA PHE A 40 -10.30 23.19 12.09
C PHE A 40 -9.96 22.90 13.56
N ALA A 41 -8.84 23.41 14.07
CA ALA A 41 -8.46 23.22 15.48
C ALA A 41 -9.50 23.81 16.44
N THR A 42 -10.06 24.97 16.10
CA THR A 42 -11.14 25.59 16.86
C THR A 42 -12.41 24.74 16.85
N ILE A 43 -12.84 24.29 15.67
CA ILE A 43 -14.01 23.41 15.51
C ILE A 43 -13.83 22.11 16.29
N ARG A 44 -12.65 21.48 16.17
CA ARG A 44 -12.30 20.23 16.88
C ARG A 44 -12.37 20.38 18.40
N SER A 45 -11.97 21.53 18.96
CA SER A 45 -12.03 21.76 20.40
C SER A 45 -13.46 21.83 20.94
N MET A 46 -14.40 22.29 20.12
CA MET A 46 -15.82 22.41 20.45
C MET A 46 -16.61 21.13 20.13
N ALA A 47 -16.11 20.28 19.24
CA ALA A 47 -16.78 19.06 18.82
C ALA A 47 -16.97 18.10 20.01
N GLY A 48 -18.17 17.53 20.12
CA GLY A 48 -18.58 16.65 21.21
C GLY A 48 -19.26 17.36 22.39
N LEU A 49 -19.24 18.69 22.45
CA LEU A 49 -20.01 19.43 23.46
C LEU A 49 -21.52 19.37 23.17
N ASN A 50 -22.35 19.24 24.19
CA ASN A 50 -23.79 19.15 24.03
C ASN A 50 -24.44 20.36 23.38
N SER A 51 -23.87 21.56 23.60
CA SER A 51 -24.34 22.83 23.02
C SER A 51 -23.81 23.09 21.61
N TYR A 52 -22.83 22.33 21.15
CA TYR A 52 -22.19 22.55 19.87
C TYR A 52 -23.00 21.99 18.72
N LYS A 53 -23.21 22.80 17.70
CA LYS A 53 -23.85 22.42 16.44
C LYS A 53 -22.99 22.91 15.29
N LEU A 54 -22.74 22.05 14.32
CA LEU A 54 -21.97 22.36 13.12
C LEU A 54 -22.83 22.01 11.90
N SER A 55 -22.99 22.96 11.00
CA SER A 55 -23.60 22.71 9.71
C SER A 55 -22.54 22.46 8.63
N VAL A 56 -22.91 21.72 7.58
CA VAL A 56 -22.02 21.50 6.42
C VAL A 56 -21.57 22.82 5.81
N LYS A 57 -22.50 23.80 5.71
CA LYS A 57 -22.17 25.13 5.17
C LYS A 57 -21.12 25.83 6.02
N GLU A 58 -21.27 25.80 7.32
CA GLU A 58 -20.31 26.39 8.25
C GLU A 58 -18.95 25.71 8.20
N TRP A 59 -18.92 24.37 8.17
CA TRP A 59 -17.71 23.58 7.97
C TRP A 59 -16.96 24.03 6.72
N VAL A 60 -17.63 24.05 5.56
CA VAL A 60 -17.03 24.41 4.28
C VAL A 60 -16.52 25.85 4.29
N GLN A 61 -17.30 26.81 4.84
CA GLN A 61 -16.93 28.22 4.85
C GLN A 61 -15.74 28.52 5.75
N LYS A 62 -15.66 27.91 6.93
CA LYS A 62 -14.57 28.16 7.89
C LYS A 62 -13.29 27.45 7.52
N THR A 63 -13.39 26.21 7.04
CA THR A 63 -12.21 25.36 6.81
C THR A 63 -11.75 25.30 5.35
N ASN A 64 -12.47 25.95 4.41
CA ASN A 64 -12.27 25.79 2.96
C ASN A 64 -12.36 24.34 2.51
N ALA A 65 -13.20 23.54 3.16
CA ALA A 65 -13.34 22.13 2.89
C ALA A 65 -13.86 21.85 1.46
N VAL A 66 -13.33 20.83 0.82
CA VAL A 66 -13.73 20.39 -0.53
C VAL A 66 -14.43 19.04 -0.53
N GLY A 67 -14.26 18.24 0.51
CA GLY A 67 -14.83 16.90 0.64
C GLY A 67 -16.35 16.87 0.89
N LEU A 68 -16.92 17.97 1.38
CA LEU A 68 -18.36 18.16 1.62
C LEU A 68 -18.86 19.39 0.88
N ARG A 69 -20.07 19.31 0.36
CA ARG A 69 -20.75 20.43 -0.31
C ARG A 69 -22.22 20.46 0.05
N ALA A 70 -22.72 21.59 0.52
CA ALA A 70 -24.14 21.84 0.71
C ALA A 70 -24.70 22.69 -0.42
N SER A 71 -25.83 22.32 -0.99
CA SER A 71 -26.56 23.08 -2.00
C SER A 71 -28.00 23.29 -1.53
N ALA A 72 -28.47 24.54 -1.60
CA ALA A 72 -29.85 24.90 -1.28
C ALA A 72 -30.75 24.82 -2.52
N GLY A 73 -32.09 24.73 -2.31
CA GLY A 73 -33.09 24.77 -3.36
C GLY A 73 -33.84 23.46 -3.53
N ARG A 74 -34.76 23.42 -4.52
CA ARG A 74 -35.67 22.26 -4.80
C ARG A 74 -34.90 20.96 -5.04
N TYR A 75 -33.70 21.04 -5.61
CA TYR A 75 -32.78 19.92 -5.87
C TYR A 75 -31.55 19.99 -4.98
N GLY A 76 -31.63 20.78 -3.89
CA GLY A 76 -30.55 20.92 -2.91
C GLY A 76 -30.32 19.64 -2.14
N GLY A 77 -29.20 19.59 -1.44
CA GLY A 77 -28.79 18.48 -0.60
C GLY A 77 -27.33 18.59 -0.18
N THR A 78 -26.90 17.65 0.62
CA THR A 78 -25.50 17.49 0.99
C THR A 78 -24.84 16.45 0.09
N TYR A 79 -23.74 16.82 -0.50
CA TYR A 79 -22.90 15.96 -1.34
C TYR A 79 -21.58 15.74 -0.64
N ALA A 80 -21.02 14.55 -0.75
CA ALA A 80 -19.77 14.18 -0.11
C ALA A 80 -18.89 13.38 -1.07
N HIS A 81 -17.57 13.48 -0.87
CA HIS A 81 -16.65 12.53 -1.47
C HIS A 81 -16.99 11.09 -1.06
N ALA A 82 -16.63 10.09 -1.87
CA ALA A 82 -16.98 8.70 -1.61
C ALA A 82 -16.52 8.22 -0.23
N ASP A 83 -15.30 8.53 0.17
CA ASP A 83 -14.74 8.13 1.47
C ASP A 83 -15.55 8.69 2.65
N ILE A 84 -15.96 9.97 2.53
CA ILE A 84 -16.76 10.66 3.55
C ILE A 84 -18.19 10.09 3.57
N ALA A 85 -18.73 9.74 2.42
CA ALA A 85 -20.04 9.10 2.32
C ALA A 85 -20.03 7.68 2.94
N PHE A 86 -18.94 6.94 2.79
CA PHE A 86 -18.76 5.66 3.47
C PHE A 86 -18.67 5.81 4.99
N GLU A 87 -17.92 6.81 5.48
CA GLU A 87 -17.84 7.09 6.92
C GLU A 87 -19.22 7.45 7.50
N PHE A 88 -19.97 8.32 6.82
CA PHE A 88 -21.35 8.62 7.21
C PHE A 88 -22.23 7.37 7.21
N GLY A 89 -22.13 6.52 6.19
CA GLY A 89 -22.85 5.26 6.11
C GLY A 89 -22.52 4.31 7.26
N MET A 90 -21.26 4.23 7.63
CA MET A 90 -20.80 3.41 8.78
C MET A 90 -21.26 3.97 10.12
N TRP A 91 -21.40 5.29 10.24
CA TRP A 91 -21.92 5.93 11.44
C TRP A 91 -23.42 5.71 11.60
N ILE A 92 -24.20 5.81 10.50
CA ILE A 92 -25.66 5.69 10.56
C ILE A 92 -26.16 4.24 10.64
N SER A 93 -25.39 3.26 10.10
CA SER A 93 -25.77 1.84 10.06
C SER A 93 -24.63 0.94 10.53
N PRO A 94 -24.75 0.36 11.74
CA PRO A 94 -23.83 -0.68 12.22
C PRO A 94 -23.75 -1.90 11.30
N GLU A 95 -24.87 -2.26 10.64
CA GLU A 95 -24.95 -3.35 9.69
C GLU A 95 -24.08 -3.06 8.46
N PHE A 96 -24.14 -1.82 7.94
CA PHE A 96 -23.31 -1.39 6.83
C PHE A 96 -21.82 -1.42 7.20
N LYS A 97 -21.47 -0.95 8.41
CA LYS A 97 -20.10 -1.04 8.93
C LYS A 97 -19.61 -2.48 8.99
N LEU A 98 -20.43 -3.40 9.48
CA LEU A 98 -20.11 -4.83 9.54
C LEU A 98 -19.95 -5.42 8.13
N TYR A 99 -20.83 -5.05 7.20
CA TYR A 99 -20.74 -5.48 5.81
C TYR A 99 -19.42 -5.04 5.17
N LEU A 100 -19.03 -3.77 5.31
CA LEU A 100 -17.77 -3.26 4.78
C LEU A 100 -16.54 -3.98 5.39
N ALA A 101 -16.56 -4.23 6.69
CA ALA A 101 -15.46 -4.95 7.35
C ALA A 101 -15.32 -6.39 6.84
N ARG A 102 -16.43 -7.07 6.55
CA ARG A 102 -16.45 -8.43 5.97
C ARG A 102 -15.97 -8.41 4.52
N GLU A 103 -16.43 -7.45 3.74
CA GLU A 103 -16.05 -7.31 2.33
C GLU A 103 -14.57 -6.98 2.17
N PHE A 104 -14.03 -6.07 3.00
CA PHE A 104 -12.61 -5.78 3.04
C PHE A 104 -11.78 -7.05 3.32
N ARG A 105 -12.18 -7.85 4.31
CA ARG A 105 -11.51 -9.12 4.63
C ARG A 105 -11.57 -10.08 3.45
N ARG A 106 -12.74 -10.23 2.83
CA ARG A 106 -12.93 -11.09 1.65
C ARG A 106 -11.99 -10.70 0.51
N LEU A 107 -11.90 -9.39 0.20
CA LEU A 107 -11.02 -8.87 -0.85
C LEU A 107 -9.54 -9.10 -0.53
N LYS A 108 -9.14 -8.93 0.73
CA LYS A 108 -7.76 -9.20 1.18
C LYS A 108 -7.39 -10.68 1.07
N ASP A 109 -8.30 -11.56 1.44
CA ASP A 109 -8.11 -13.01 1.31
C ASP A 109 -8.03 -13.44 -0.17
N GLU A 110 -8.81 -12.81 -1.03
CA GLU A 110 -8.77 -13.05 -2.47
C GLU A 110 -7.48 -12.54 -3.11
N GLU A 111 -7.02 -11.34 -2.74
CA GLU A 111 -5.73 -10.79 -3.17
C GLU A 111 -4.57 -11.72 -2.76
N SER A 112 -4.54 -12.16 -1.50
CA SER A 112 -3.52 -13.08 -1.00
C SER A 112 -3.51 -14.41 -1.75
N ARG A 113 -4.69 -14.95 -2.07
CA ARG A 113 -4.81 -16.16 -2.88
C ARG A 113 -4.30 -15.96 -4.31
N ARG A 114 -4.63 -14.85 -4.96
CA ARG A 114 -4.13 -14.53 -6.31
C ARG A 114 -2.61 -14.43 -6.34
N LEU A 115 -2.02 -13.74 -5.35
CA LEU A 115 -0.57 -13.61 -5.23
C LEU A 115 0.11 -14.97 -5.01
N SER A 116 -0.44 -15.83 -4.14
CA SER A 116 0.10 -17.16 -3.90
C SER A 116 -0.02 -18.08 -5.13
N GLN A 117 -1.11 -17.98 -5.89
CA GLN A 117 -1.29 -18.72 -7.13
C GLN A 117 -0.31 -18.24 -8.21
N ALA A 118 -0.15 -16.93 -8.40
CA ALA A 118 0.82 -16.34 -9.32
C ALA A 118 2.25 -16.80 -8.99
N TRP A 119 2.60 -16.82 -7.70
CA TRP A 119 3.88 -17.35 -7.23
C TRP A 119 4.07 -18.84 -7.59
N ASN A 120 3.06 -19.66 -7.37
CA ASN A 120 3.12 -21.09 -7.69
C ASN A 120 3.21 -21.35 -9.19
N LEU A 121 2.45 -20.59 -10.01
CA LEU A 121 2.51 -20.69 -11.47
C LEU A 121 3.89 -20.32 -12.01
N ASN A 122 4.56 -19.33 -11.46
CA ASN A 122 5.91 -18.93 -11.88
C ASN A 122 6.99 -19.88 -11.38
N ARG A 123 6.79 -20.49 -10.23
CA ARG A 123 7.77 -21.41 -9.62
C ARG A 123 7.79 -22.79 -10.25
N THR A 124 6.66 -23.29 -10.71
CA THR A 124 6.54 -24.65 -11.29
C THR A 124 7.34 -24.82 -12.58
N PRO A 125 7.25 -23.90 -13.58
CA PRO A 125 8.09 -23.96 -14.78
C PRO A 125 9.58 -23.83 -14.45
N SER A 126 9.96 -22.98 -13.50
CA SER A 126 11.37 -22.82 -13.10
C SER A 126 11.96 -24.09 -12.51
N LYS A 127 11.21 -24.81 -11.67
CA LYS A 127 11.63 -26.11 -11.12
C LYS A 127 11.75 -27.19 -12.21
N LEU A 128 10.80 -27.22 -13.14
CA LEU A 128 10.81 -28.19 -14.25
C LEU A 128 11.99 -27.91 -15.17
N ASN A 129 12.20 -26.68 -15.58
CA ASN A 129 13.33 -26.28 -16.42
C ASN A 129 14.68 -26.56 -15.73
N TYR A 130 14.79 -26.33 -14.43
CA TYR A 130 15.99 -26.67 -13.67
C TYR A 130 16.26 -28.17 -13.72
N ARG A 131 15.23 -29.01 -13.51
CA ARG A 131 15.36 -30.46 -13.53
C ARG A 131 15.75 -30.98 -14.92
N ILE A 132 15.03 -30.58 -15.98
CA ILE A 132 15.33 -30.95 -17.37
C ILE A 132 16.77 -30.58 -17.73
N ARG A 133 17.21 -29.39 -17.37
CA ARG A 133 18.56 -28.93 -17.64
C ARG A 133 19.61 -29.74 -16.87
N THR A 134 19.40 -29.98 -15.59
CA THR A 134 20.31 -30.78 -14.76
C THR A 134 20.47 -32.18 -15.29
N ASP A 135 19.36 -32.82 -15.73
CA ASP A 135 19.36 -34.14 -16.29
C ASP A 135 20.07 -34.16 -17.66
N ALA A 136 19.89 -33.14 -18.50
CA ALA A 136 20.59 -33.02 -19.78
C ALA A 136 22.11 -32.81 -19.60
N ILE A 137 22.54 -31.96 -18.65
CA ILE A 137 23.96 -31.80 -18.31
C ILE A 137 24.55 -33.12 -17.82
N LYS A 138 23.85 -33.84 -16.96
CA LYS A 138 24.28 -35.10 -16.43
C LYS A 138 24.43 -36.17 -17.54
N ALA A 139 23.50 -36.21 -18.51
CA ALA A 139 23.48 -37.17 -19.57
C ALA A 139 24.54 -36.90 -20.66
N HIS A 140 24.85 -35.63 -20.94
CA HIS A 140 25.63 -35.25 -22.13
C HIS A 140 26.95 -34.55 -21.84
N LEU A 141 27.12 -33.90 -20.67
CA LEU A 141 28.30 -33.11 -20.36
C LEU A 141 29.16 -33.64 -19.22
N ILE A 142 28.66 -34.59 -18.44
CA ILE A 142 29.42 -35.18 -17.35
C ILE A 142 29.82 -36.61 -17.72
N PRO A 143 31.12 -36.89 -18.03
CA PRO A 143 31.62 -38.24 -18.23
C PRO A 143 31.45 -39.11 -16.96
N ALA A 144 31.33 -40.39 -17.11
CA ALA A 144 31.11 -41.35 -16.02
C ALA A 144 32.25 -41.40 -14.97
N GLU A 145 33.41 -40.86 -15.31
CA GLU A 145 34.65 -40.94 -14.49
C GLU A 145 34.94 -39.61 -13.72
N VAL A 146 34.03 -38.68 -13.70
CA VAL A 146 34.26 -37.35 -13.07
C VAL A 146 33.93 -37.36 -11.59
N THR A 147 34.79 -36.75 -10.77
CA THR A 147 34.54 -36.62 -9.32
C THR A 147 33.34 -35.70 -9.02
N PRO A 148 32.63 -35.88 -7.88
CA PRO A 148 31.50 -35.03 -7.51
C PRO A 148 31.81 -33.54 -7.45
N ALA A 149 33.03 -33.15 -7.11
CA ALA A 149 33.49 -31.78 -7.08
C ALA A 149 33.58 -31.18 -8.49
N GLN A 150 34.13 -31.92 -9.44
CA GLN A 150 34.22 -31.48 -10.84
C GLN A 150 32.84 -31.39 -11.50
N ALA A 151 31.94 -32.36 -11.23
CA ALA A 151 30.55 -32.31 -11.66
C ALA A 151 29.84 -31.06 -11.15
N ALA A 152 30.03 -30.67 -9.88
CA ALA A 152 29.44 -29.48 -9.29
C ALA A 152 29.91 -28.17 -9.99
N ILE A 153 31.17 -28.11 -10.43
CA ILE A 153 31.69 -26.96 -11.18
C ILE A 153 31.02 -26.88 -12.56
N THR A 154 30.89 -28.01 -13.28
CA THR A 154 30.19 -28.05 -14.57
C THR A 154 28.75 -27.57 -14.47
N TYR A 155 28.01 -28.04 -13.46
CA TYR A 155 26.64 -27.58 -13.23
C TYR A 155 26.58 -26.07 -12.95
N ALA A 156 27.52 -25.51 -12.19
CA ALA A 156 27.57 -24.09 -11.87
C ALA A 156 27.86 -23.23 -13.12
N THR A 157 28.86 -23.65 -13.90
CA THR A 157 29.28 -22.94 -15.14
C THR A 157 28.17 -22.93 -16.18
N GLU A 158 27.51 -24.05 -16.41
CA GLU A 158 26.37 -24.11 -17.35
C GLU A 158 25.15 -23.30 -16.85
N ALA A 159 24.96 -23.23 -15.53
CA ALA A 159 23.92 -22.40 -14.95
C ALA A 159 24.19 -20.91 -15.18
N ASP A 160 25.44 -20.48 -15.01
CA ASP A 160 25.84 -19.08 -15.20
C ASP A 160 25.80 -18.69 -16.68
N LEU A 161 26.22 -19.54 -17.60
CA LEU A 161 26.12 -19.33 -19.04
C LEU A 161 24.67 -19.07 -19.49
N LEU A 162 23.72 -19.87 -19.01
CA LEU A 162 22.31 -19.70 -19.33
C LEU A 162 21.71 -18.45 -18.72
N ASN A 163 22.08 -18.10 -17.49
CA ASN A 163 21.63 -16.86 -16.86
C ASN A 163 22.15 -15.63 -17.59
N VAL A 164 23.40 -15.65 -18.04
CA VAL A 164 23.96 -14.58 -18.86
C VAL A 164 23.26 -14.48 -20.22
N ALA A 165 23.02 -15.61 -20.86
CA ALA A 165 22.37 -15.65 -22.18
C ALA A 165 20.90 -15.20 -22.17
N LEU A 166 20.17 -15.54 -21.11
CA LEU A 166 18.73 -15.24 -20.99
C LEU A 166 18.44 -13.88 -20.33
N PHE A 167 19.25 -13.46 -19.38
CA PHE A 167 18.95 -12.33 -18.50
C PHE A 167 20.06 -11.28 -18.43
N GLY A 168 21.20 -11.51 -19.09
CA GLY A 168 22.36 -10.62 -19.03
C GLY A 168 23.01 -10.52 -17.64
N GLN A 169 22.71 -11.45 -16.71
CA GLN A 169 23.14 -11.41 -15.32
C GLN A 169 23.93 -12.66 -14.95
N ILE A 170 25.04 -12.46 -14.20
CA ILE A 170 25.79 -13.52 -13.55
C ILE A 170 25.12 -13.86 -12.21
N ALA A 171 25.03 -15.17 -11.86
CA ALA A 171 24.39 -15.57 -10.61
C ALA A 171 25.06 -14.92 -9.38
N ILE A 172 24.25 -14.60 -8.37
CA ILE A 172 24.57 -13.86 -7.14
C ILE A 172 25.82 -14.38 -6.39
N ARG A 173 26.27 -15.59 -6.68
CA ARG A 173 27.46 -16.21 -6.05
C ARG A 173 28.77 -15.50 -6.41
N GLN A 174 28.90 -14.95 -7.62
CA GLN A 174 30.07 -14.17 -8.03
C GLN A 174 30.04 -12.74 -7.48
N MET A 175 28.87 -12.13 -7.23
CA MET A 175 28.79 -10.82 -6.58
C MET A 175 29.34 -10.85 -5.15
N ARG A 176 29.17 -11.96 -4.40
CA ARG A 176 29.72 -12.09 -3.05
C ARG A 176 31.24 -12.19 -3.01
N THR A 177 31.87 -12.77 -4.04
CA THR A 177 33.33 -12.82 -4.13
C THR A 177 33.94 -11.51 -4.60
N LEU A 178 33.23 -10.74 -5.44
CA LEU A 178 33.67 -9.41 -5.88
C LEU A 178 33.50 -8.34 -4.79
N THR A 179 32.47 -8.45 -3.93
CA THR A 179 32.29 -7.56 -2.77
C THR A 179 33.20 -7.92 -1.58
N ALA A 180 33.71 -9.13 -1.50
CA ALA A 180 34.68 -9.53 -0.48
C ALA A 180 36.14 -9.21 -0.83
N ALA A 181 36.42 -8.76 -2.07
CA ALA A 181 37.72 -8.34 -2.54
C ALA A 181 37.80 -6.83 -2.72
N SER A 182 37.64 -6.08 -1.62
CA SER A 182 38.07 -4.66 -1.44
C SER A 182 37.85 -4.27 0.03
N PRO A 183 38.67 -3.45 0.61
CA PRO A 183 39.61 -2.52 0.01
C PRO A 183 41.05 -2.65 0.54
N THR A 184 41.97 -2.56 -0.36
CA THR A 184 43.36 -2.17 -0.01
C THR A 184 43.32 -0.74 0.52
N ALA A 185 43.69 -0.58 1.76
CA ALA A 185 43.91 0.70 2.41
C ALA A 185 44.89 1.56 1.61
N LEU A 186 44.49 2.76 1.29
CA LEU A 186 45.39 3.80 0.84
C LEU A 186 46.28 4.24 2.03
N PRO A 187 47.62 4.32 1.87
CA PRO A 187 48.49 4.78 2.94
C PRO A 187 48.45 6.30 3.09
N GLY A 188 48.19 6.73 4.33
CA GLY A 188 48.71 7.92 4.95
C GLY A 188 48.53 9.29 4.29
N VAL A 189 47.49 10.02 4.71
CA VAL A 189 47.56 11.48 4.78
C VAL A 189 47.56 11.86 6.27
N LYS A 190 48.70 12.32 6.78
CA LYS A 190 48.83 13.02 8.04
C LYS A 190 48.17 14.38 7.88
N VAL A 191 47.22 14.69 8.75
CA VAL A 191 46.73 16.04 8.98
C VAL A 191 47.21 16.44 10.37
N ASP A 192 48.08 17.42 10.43
CA ASP A 192 48.52 18.06 11.68
C ASP A 192 47.38 18.97 12.19
N PRO A 193 47.12 18.99 13.50
CA PRO A 193 46.14 19.88 14.10
C PRO A 193 46.70 21.30 14.34
N PRO A 194 45.79 22.32 14.44
CA PRO A 194 46.17 23.69 14.78
C PRO A 194 46.55 23.86 16.25
#